data_40c68affb006c6aa340530acf0db682a
#
_entry.id   40c68affb006c6aa340530acf0db682a
#
_cell.length_a   1.000
_cell.length_b   1.000
_cell.length_c   1.000
_cell.angle_alpha   90.00
_cell.angle_beta   90.00
_cell.angle_gamma   90.00
#
_symmetry.space_group_name_H-M   'P 1'
#
loop_
_entity.id
_entity.type
_entity.pdbx_description
1 polymer ?
#
loop_
_entity_poly.entity_id
_entity_poly.type
_entity_poly.pdbx_seq_one_letter_code
_entity_poly.pdbx_strand_id
1 'polypeptide(L)'
;YMASADEIYIKVIGKGGHGAHPHKNIDPVMISAQLITQLQSVVSRRANPANPTVLSIGKVIAEGSTNVIPNEVNMEGTFRAFNEEWRMEAHQIIKDICNSICKAHGAQCEVEVRKGYPFLNNNVELTEKAKNSAIEYLGKENVEELDIWPAGEDFAYFSQEIPACFYRLGTRNEDRGLTSMVHTPTFDIDEKALEVGAGLMAYLALKELDE
;
A
#
# COMPACT_ATOMS: atom_id res chain seq x y z
N TYR A 1 11.64 3.79 2.02
CA TYR A 1 11.22 3.96 3.41
C TYR A 1 9.74 3.66 3.60
N MET A 2 8.85 4.16 2.71
CA MET A 2 7.41 3.80 2.73
C MET A 2 6.98 3.31 1.35
N ALA A 3 5.99 2.39 1.32
CA ALA A 3 5.56 1.75 0.09
C ALA A 3 4.73 2.67 -0.81
N SER A 4 4.65 2.33 -2.09
CA SER A 4 3.60 2.83 -2.97
C SER A 4 2.21 2.41 -2.48
N ALA A 5 1.17 3.11 -2.91
CA ALA A 5 -0.20 2.83 -2.50
C ALA A 5 -1.13 2.80 -3.71
N ASP A 6 -1.49 1.60 -4.16
CA ASP A 6 -2.40 1.42 -5.28
C ASP A 6 -3.68 0.71 -4.87
N GLU A 7 -4.75 1.03 -5.55
CA GLU A 7 -6.04 0.36 -5.43
C GLU A 7 -6.31 -0.51 -6.67
N ILE A 8 -6.83 -1.70 -6.44
CA ILE A 8 -7.16 -2.65 -7.50
C ILE A 8 -8.67 -2.88 -7.48
N TYR A 9 -9.30 -2.72 -8.64
CA TYR A 9 -10.70 -3.01 -8.87
C TYR A 9 -10.81 -4.06 -9.96
N ILE A 10 -11.47 -5.17 -9.66
CA ILE A 10 -11.65 -6.29 -10.59
C ILE A 10 -13.13 -6.62 -10.66
N LYS A 11 -13.69 -6.62 -11.87
CA LYS A 11 -15.05 -7.05 -12.11
C LYS A 11 -15.03 -8.28 -13.01
N VAL A 12 -15.50 -9.39 -12.48
CA VAL A 12 -15.67 -10.64 -13.24
C VAL A 12 -17.11 -10.71 -13.73
N ILE A 13 -17.28 -10.77 -15.05
CA ILE A 13 -18.57 -10.80 -15.71
C ILE A 13 -18.76 -12.19 -16.33
N GLY A 14 -19.70 -12.94 -15.77
CA GLY A 14 -20.05 -14.29 -16.21
C GLY A 14 -21.47 -14.36 -16.79
N LYS A 15 -22.12 -15.48 -16.56
CA LYS A 15 -23.51 -15.71 -16.86
C LYS A 15 -24.16 -16.44 -15.69
N GLY A 16 -24.92 -15.72 -14.91
CA GLY A 16 -25.65 -16.25 -13.78
C GLY A 16 -26.81 -17.17 -14.16
N GLY A 17 -27.43 -17.75 -13.15
CA GLY A 17 -28.58 -18.62 -13.31
C GLY A 17 -28.82 -19.56 -12.14
N HIS A 18 -29.63 -20.58 -12.35
CA HIS A 18 -29.95 -21.55 -11.30
C HIS A 18 -28.73 -22.40 -10.92
N GLY A 19 -28.37 -22.43 -9.64
CA GLY A 19 -27.20 -23.15 -9.13
C GLY A 19 -27.21 -24.67 -9.42
N ALA A 20 -28.38 -25.29 -9.57
CA ALA A 20 -28.52 -26.70 -9.95
C ALA A 20 -28.29 -26.97 -11.45
N HIS A 21 -28.08 -25.94 -12.27
CA HIS A 21 -27.81 -26.05 -13.70
C HIS A 21 -26.47 -25.45 -14.10
N PRO A 22 -25.32 -25.89 -13.50
CA PRO A 22 -24.02 -25.26 -13.68
C PRO A 22 -23.58 -25.26 -15.16
N HIS A 23 -23.98 -26.25 -15.94
CA HIS A 23 -23.68 -26.37 -17.39
C HIS A 23 -24.30 -25.27 -18.26
N LYS A 24 -25.24 -24.46 -17.73
CA LYS A 24 -25.88 -23.33 -18.41
C LYS A 24 -25.30 -21.97 -17.99
N ASN A 25 -24.45 -21.97 -16.96
CA ASN A 25 -23.89 -20.78 -16.36
C ASN A 25 -22.41 -20.62 -16.74
N ILE A 26 -21.90 -19.39 -16.60
CA ILE A 26 -20.48 -19.08 -16.47
C ILE A 26 -20.36 -18.46 -15.10
N ASP A 27 -19.90 -19.24 -14.12
CA ASP A 27 -19.97 -18.89 -12.70
C ASP A 27 -18.88 -17.87 -12.30
N PRO A 28 -19.21 -16.58 -12.12
CA PRO A 28 -18.22 -15.57 -11.76
C PRO A 28 -17.75 -15.71 -10.32
N VAL A 29 -18.48 -16.40 -9.44
CA VAL A 29 -18.07 -16.61 -8.03
C VAL A 29 -16.90 -17.60 -7.98
N MET A 30 -17.03 -18.75 -8.65
CA MET A 30 -15.96 -19.74 -8.77
C MET A 30 -14.71 -19.14 -9.44
N ILE A 31 -14.89 -18.38 -10.54
CA ILE A 31 -13.80 -17.73 -11.27
C ILE A 31 -13.08 -16.71 -10.36
N SER A 32 -13.83 -15.92 -9.58
CA SER A 32 -13.26 -14.95 -8.64
C SER A 32 -12.44 -15.62 -7.53
N ALA A 33 -12.89 -16.75 -7.00
CA ALA A 33 -12.13 -17.51 -6.02
C ALA A 33 -10.79 -18.02 -6.60
N GLN A 34 -10.80 -18.49 -7.85
CA GLN A 34 -9.59 -18.90 -8.56
C GLN A 34 -8.66 -17.69 -8.84
N LEU A 35 -9.20 -16.53 -9.20
CA LEU A 35 -8.43 -15.30 -9.38
C LEU A 35 -7.74 -14.87 -8.10
N ILE A 36 -8.44 -14.84 -6.98
CA ILE A 36 -7.87 -14.46 -5.68
C ILE A 36 -6.66 -15.34 -5.32
N THR A 37 -6.78 -16.64 -5.52
CA THR A 37 -5.67 -17.58 -5.25
C THR A 37 -4.52 -17.40 -6.24
N GLN A 38 -4.81 -17.25 -7.53
CA GLN A 38 -3.77 -17.11 -8.56
C GLN A 38 -3.03 -15.76 -8.46
N LEU A 39 -3.70 -14.68 -8.10
CA LEU A 39 -3.08 -13.37 -7.90
C LEU A 39 -2.00 -13.37 -6.81
N GLN A 40 -2.07 -14.30 -5.83
CA GLN A 40 -0.99 -14.46 -4.84
C GLN A 40 0.35 -14.86 -5.49
N SER A 41 0.32 -15.43 -6.69
CA SER A 41 1.54 -15.78 -7.44
C SER A 41 2.34 -14.53 -7.88
N VAL A 42 1.70 -13.36 -8.00
CA VAL A 42 2.39 -12.10 -8.28
C VAL A 42 3.44 -11.82 -7.21
N VAL A 43 3.06 -11.96 -5.94
CA VAL A 43 3.98 -11.78 -4.81
C VAL A 43 4.92 -12.97 -4.65
N SER A 44 4.38 -14.19 -4.63
CA SER A 44 5.16 -15.37 -4.25
C SER A 44 6.05 -15.95 -5.35
N ARG A 45 5.84 -15.59 -6.63
CA ARG A 45 6.55 -16.19 -7.79
C ARG A 45 7.10 -15.18 -8.79
N ARG A 46 6.70 -13.91 -8.71
CA ARG A 46 7.13 -12.89 -9.67
C ARG A 46 7.91 -11.76 -8.99
N ALA A 47 7.54 -11.35 -7.78
CA ALA A 47 8.29 -10.35 -7.02
C ALA A 47 9.67 -10.88 -6.63
N ASN A 48 10.68 -10.01 -6.70
CA ASN A 48 11.99 -10.30 -6.12
C ASN A 48 11.83 -10.34 -4.57
N PRO A 49 12.23 -11.43 -3.90
CA PRO A 49 12.12 -11.54 -2.43
C PRO A 49 12.83 -10.42 -1.65
N ALA A 50 13.84 -9.78 -2.25
CA ALA A 50 14.52 -8.62 -1.65
C ALA A 50 13.70 -7.32 -1.72
N ASN A 51 12.64 -7.28 -2.53
CA ASN A 51 11.75 -6.12 -2.69
C ASN A 51 10.37 -6.45 -2.12
N PRO A 52 10.07 -6.08 -0.87
CA PRO A 52 8.79 -6.36 -0.25
C PRO A 52 7.61 -5.90 -1.12
N THR A 53 6.65 -6.78 -1.29
CA THR A 53 5.47 -6.54 -2.12
C THR A 53 4.23 -7.06 -1.42
N VAL A 54 3.15 -6.30 -1.44
CA VAL A 54 1.85 -6.70 -0.88
C VAL A 54 0.79 -6.64 -1.96
N LEU A 55 0.00 -7.71 -2.08
CA LEU A 55 -1.22 -7.75 -2.86
C LEU A 55 -2.30 -8.39 -2.00
N SER A 56 -3.36 -7.65 -1.71
CA SER A 56 -4.48 -8.11 -0.88
C SER A 56 -5.80 -7.75 -1.52
N ILE A 57 -6.72 -8.71 -1.59
CA ILE A 57 -8.12 -8.47 -1.93
C ILE A 57 -8.88 -8.36 -0.60
N GLY A 58 -9.35 -7.16 -0.28
CA GLY A 58 -10.02 -6.85 0.98
C GLY A 58 -11.54 -6.88 0.90
N LYS A 59 -12.13 -6.88 -0.32
CA LYS A 59 -13.58 -6.84 -0.51
C LYS A 59 -13.98 -7.67 -1.71
N VAL A 60 -15.03 -8.47 -1.54
CA VAL A 60 -15.65 -9.29 -2.60
C VAL A 60 -17.17 -9.16 -2.47
N ILE A 61 -17.82 -8.75 -3.53
CA ILE A 61 -19.27 -8.60 -3.60
C ILE A 61 -19.80 -9.51 -4.72
N ALA A 62 -20.63 -10.47 -4.31
CA ALA A 62 -21.31 -11.42 -5.19
C ALA A 62 -22.79 -11.47 -4.75
N GLU A 63 -23.66 -10.73 -5.46
CA GLU A 63 -25.09 -10.60 -5.09
C GLU A 63 -25.92 -11.76 -5.66
N GLY A 64 -25.66 -12.97 -5.18
CA GLY A 64 -26.43 -14.18 -5.48
C GLY A 64 -27.32 -14.61 -4.32
N SER A 65 -27.78 -15.85 -4.38
CA SER A 65 -28.44 -16.52 -3.25
C SER A 65 -28.00 -17.98 -3.17
N THR A 66 -28.53 -18.74 -2.20
CA THR A 66 -28.14 -20.16 -2.00
C THR A 66 -28.26 -21.02 -3.26
N ASN A 67 -29.18 -20.69 -4.16
CA ASN A 67 -29.46 -21.43 -5.38
C ASN A 67 -29.41 -20.56 -6.65
N VAL A 68 -28.91 -19.32 -6.57
CA VAL A 68 -28.81 -18.40 -7.69
C VAL A 68 -27.37 -17.90 -7.83
N ILE A 69 -26.73 -18.21 -8.95
CA ILE A 69 -25.42 -17.68 -9.32
C ILE A 69 -25.62 -16.26 -9.89
N PRO A 70 -24.89 -15.23 -9.41
CA PRO A 70 -25.00 -13.88 -9.93
C PRO A 70 -24.39 -13.73 -11.34
N ASN A 71 -24.68 -12.64 -12.03
CA ASN A 71 -24.08 -12.35 -13.33
C ASN A 71 -22.64 -11.81 -13.22
N GLU A 72 -22.29 -11.23 -12.09
CA GLU A 72 -20.99 -10.58 -11.90
C GLU A 72 -20.53 -10.66 -10.45
N VAL A 73 -19.21 -10.52 -10.25
CA VAL A 73 -18.57 -10.37 -8.95
C VAL A 73 -17.63 -9.16 -9.02
N ASN A 74 -17.72 -8.29 -8.03
CA ASN A 74 -16.83 -7.15 -7.87
C ASN A 74 -15.85 -7.40 -6.73
N MET A 75 -14.56 -7.15 -6.98
CA MET A 75 -13.49 -7.30 -5.99
C MET A 75 -12.69 -5.99 -5.88
N GLU A 76 -12.31 -5.64 -4.67
CA GLU A 76 -11.46 -4.48 -4.40
C GLU A 76 -10.26 -4.92 -3.58
N GLY A 77 -9.10 -4.36 -3.89
CA GLY A 77 -7.86 -4.72 -3.24
C GLY A 77 -6.83 -3.59 -3.22
N THR A 78 -5.68 -3.88 -2.62
CA THR A 78 -4.54 -2.96 -2.58
C THR A 78 -3.28 -3.65 -3.07
N PHE A 79 -2.42 -2.85 -3.71
CA PHE A 79 -1.07 -3.26 -4.10
C PHE A 79 -0.06 -2.28 -3.49
N ARG A 80 1.04 -2.82 -2.95
CA ARG A 80 2.12 -2.07 -2.32
C ARG A 80 3.46 -2.57 -2.84
N ALA A 81 4.36 -1.66 -3.20
CA ALA A 81 5.71 -1.97 -3.65
C ALA A 81 6.70 -0.88 -3.19
N PHE A 82 7.99 -1.23 -3.17
CA PHE A 82 9.09 -0.33 -2.83
C PHE A 82 10.02 -0.05 -4.03
N ASN A 83 9.52 -0.31 -5.26
CA ASN A 83 10.23 -0.07 -6.51
C ASN A 83 9.22 0.25 -7.61
N GLU A 84 9.38 1.39 -8.30
CA GLU A 84 8.41 1.87 -9.30
C GLU A 84 8.42 1.03 -10.58
N GLU A 85 9.58 0.51 -11.01
CA GLU A 85 9.67 -0.33 -12.21
C GLU A 85 8.91 -1.64 -11.98
N TRP A 86 9.19 -2.32 -10.85
CA TRP A 86 8.44 -3.51 -10.44
C TRP A 86 6.94 -3.22 -10.25
N ARG A 87 6.59 -2.10 -9.67
CA ARG A 87 5.20 -1.67 -9.49
C ARG A 87 4.45 -1.67 -10.82
N MET A 88 5.05 -1.06 -11.85
CA MET A 88 4.44 -0.99 -13.18
C MET A 88 4.34 -2.35 -13.86
N GLU A 89 5.39 -3.17 -13.76
CA GLU A 89 5.38 -4.53 -14.26
C GLU A 89 4.29 -5.37 -13.58
N ALA A 90 4.19 -5.30 -12.26
CA ALA A 90 3.19 -6.03 -11.48
C ALA A 90 1.75 -5.64 -11.87
N HIS A 91 1.48 -4.36 -12.13
CA HIS A 91 0.16 -3.92 -12.62
C HIS A 91 -0.22 -4.62 -13.92
N GLN A 92 0.73 -4.77 -14.85
CA GLN A 92 0.47 -5.46 -16.10
C GLN A 92 0.26 -6.96 -15.88
N ILE A 93 1.09 -7.59 -15.05
CA ILE A 93 0.95 -9.02 -14.71
C ILE A 93 -0.42 -9.30 -14.07
N ILE A 94 -0.90 -8.44 -13.16
CA ILE A 94 -2.24 -8.56 -12.55
C ILE A 94 -3.32 -8.56 -13.62
N LYS A 95 -3.28 -7.61 -14.56
CA LYS A 95 -4.26 -7.51 -15.66
C LYS A 95 -4.22 -8.76 -16.55
N ASP A 96 -3.03 -9.24 -16.88
CA ASP A 96 -2.85 -10.41 -17.76
C ASP A 96 -3.38 -11.69 -17.11
N ILE A 97 -3.12 -11.89 -15.81
CA ILE A 97 -3.66 -13.02 -15.03
C ILE A 97 -5.18 -12.97 -15.04
N CYS A 98 -5.76 -11.82 -14.69
CA CYS A 98 -7.21 -11.66 -14.63
C CYS A 98 -7.88 -11.96 -15.97
N ASN A 99 -7.38 -11.36 -17.04
CA ASN A 99 -7.93 -11.56 -18.38
C ASN A 99 -7.77 -13.02 -18.87
N SER A 100 -6.61 -13.64 -18.59
CA SER A 100 -6.33 -15.01 -19.04
C SER A 100 -7.25 -16.02 -18.35
N ILE A 101 -7.44 -15.90 -17.03
CA ILE A 101 -8.30 -16.81 -16.27
C ILE A 101 -9.77 -16.62 -16.68
N CYS A 102 -10.26 -15.40 -16.75
CA CYS A 102 -11.64 -15.15 -17.17
C CYS A 102 -11.89 -15.70 -18.57
N LYS A 103 -10.99 -15.44 -19.51
CA LYS A 103 -11.07 -15.96 -20.86
C LYS A 103 -11.09 -17.50 -20.93
N ALA A 104 -10.28 -18.19 -20.11
CA ALA A 104 -10.22 -19.64 -20.05
C ALA A 104 -11.57 -20.26 -19.63
N HIS A 105 -12.37 -19.52 -18.83
CA HIS A 105 -13.70 -19.93 -18.39
C HIS A 105 -14.84 -19.36 -19.23
N GLY A 106 -14.55 -18.61 -20.30
CA GLY A 106 -15.57 -17.96 -21.15
C GLY A 106 -16.22 -16.73 -20.50
N ALA A 107 -15.62 -16.21 -19.42
CA ALA A 107 -16.04 -14.97 -18.77
C ALA A 107 -15.31 -13.74 -19.34
N GLN A 108 -15.80 -12.55 -19.00
CA GLN A 108 -15.11 -11.28 -19.24
C GLN A 108 -14.55 -10.73 -17.93
N CYS A 109 -13.51 -9.90 -18.03
CA CYS A 109 -12.92 -9.24 -16.90
C CYS A 109 -12.64 -7.76 -17.19
N GLU A 110 -13.05 -6.89 -16.27
CA GLU A 110 -12.65 -5.49 -16.25
C GLU A 110 -11.68 -5.31 -15.09
N VAL A 111 -10.49 -4.77 -15.36
CA VAL A 111 -9.45 -4.57 -14.35
C VAL A 111 -8.96 -3.13 -14.41
N GLU A 112 -9.21 -2.39 -13.34
CA GLU A 112 -8.67 -1.06 -13.12
C GLU A 112 -7.65 -1.11 -11.99
N VAL A 113 -6.46 -0.55 -12.23
CA VAL A 113 -5.48 -0.28 -11.19
C VAL A 113 -5.33 1.23 -11.09
N ARG A 114 -5.80 1.80 -9.99
CA ARG A 114 -5.64 3.22 -9.68
C ARG A 114 -4.33 3.43 -8.97
N LYS A 115 -3.44 4.15 -9.63
CA LYS A 115 -2.18 4.56 -9.04
C LYS A 115 -2.44 5.61 -7.95
N GLY A 116 -2.01 5.31 -6.74
CA GLY A 116 -1.89 6.28 -5.67
C GLY A 116 -0.45 6.76 -5.53
N TYR A 117 -0.01 7.00 -4.30
CA TYR A 117 1.32 7.53 -4.02
C TYR A 117 2.44 6.62 -4.52
N PRO A 118 3.55 7.17 -5.06
CA PRO A 118 4.74 6.39 -5.37
C PRO A 118 5.39 5.86 -4.08
N PHE A 119 6.42 5.01 -4.19
CA PHE A 119 7.20 4.66 -3.01
C PHE A 119 8.03 5.86 -2.57
N LEU A 120 8.13 6.06 -1.26
CA LEU A 120 8.96 7.08 -0.65
C LEU A 120 10.36 6.53 -0.43
N ASN A 121 11.34 7.15 -1.07
CA ASN A 121 12.74 6.81 -0.90
C ASN A 121 13.51 8.02 -0.37
N ASN A 122 14.02 7.90 0.84
CA ASN A 122 14.86 8.93 1.41
C ASN A 122 16.23 8.96 0.69
N ASN A 123 16.71 10.16 0.35
CA ASN A 123 18.09 10.32 -0.13
C ASN A 123 19.08 9.96 0.98
N VAL A 124 20.02 9.07 0.69
CA VAL A 124 20.92 8.49 1.70
C VAL A 124 21.79 9.57 2.34
N GLU A 125 22.42 10.42 1.53
CA GLU A 125 23.33 11.46 2.04
C GLU A 125 22.58 12.49 2.89
N LEU A 126 21.47 13.03 2.39
CA LEU A 126 20.64 13.98 3.13
C LEU A 126 20.08 13.38 4.41
N THR A 127 19.73 12.10 4.40
CA THR A 127 19.20 11.42 5.60
C THR A 127 20.27 11.24 6.66
N GLU A 128 21.51 10.90 6.30
CA GLU A 128 22.61 10.80 7.25
C GLU A 128 22.99 12.18 7.84
N LYS A 129 22.98 13.24 7.04
CA LYS A 129 23.16 14.61 7.54
C LYS A 129 22.06 15.01 8.51
N ALA A 130 20.79 14.81 8.12
CA ALA A 130 19.63 15.12 8.96
C ALA A 130 19.65 14.31 10.27
N LYS A 131 20.02 13.02 10.24
CA LYS A 131 20.17 12.17 11.40
C LYS A 131 21.25 12.70 12.36
N ASN A 132 22.43 13.05 11.83
CA ASN A 132 23.52 13.59 12.65
C ASN A 132 23.12 14.93 13.31
N SER A 133 22.48 15.83 12.57
CA SER A 133 21.97 17.09 13.08
C SER A 133 20.85 16.87 14.12
N ALA A 134 19.97 15.87 13.92
CA ALA A 134 18.96 15.50 14.91
C ALA A 134 19.59 14.96 16.20
N ILE A 135 20.66 14.16 16.11
CA ILE A 135 21.41 13.67 17.28
C ILE A 135 22.07 14.85 18.02
N GLU A 136 22.61 15.82 17.30
CA GLU A 136 23.20 17.03 17.92
C GLU A 136 22.15 17.85 18.68
N TYR A 137 20.93 17.98 18.12
CA TYR A 137 19.85 18.78 18.68
C TYR A 137 19.10 18.07 19.83
N LEU A 138 18.82 16.77 19.69
CA LEU A 138 17.95 16.02 20.60
C LEU A 138 18.70 15.10 21.56
N GLY A 139 19.95 14.73 21.28
CA GLY A 139 20.65 13.62 21.91
C GLY A 139 20.45 12.30 21.19
N LYS A 140 21.48 11.45 21.20
CA LYS A 140 21.49 10.17 20.48
C LYS A 140 20.38 9.21 20.93
N GLU A 141 20.02 9.24 22.19
CA GLU A 141 18.99 8.41 22.81
C GLU A 141 17.58 8.74 22.34
N ASN A 142 17.38 9.89 21.69
CA ASN A 142 16.10 10.37 21.17
C ASN A 142 15.99 10.26 19.64
N VAL A 143 16.97 9.62 18.99
CA VAL A 143 16.97 9.42 17.53
C VAL A 143 17.09 7.94 17.23
N GLU A 144 16.08 7.38 16.56
CA GLU A 144 15.97 5.97 16.22
C GLU A 144 15.94 5.75 14.71
N GLU A 145 16.54 4.65 14.25
CA GLU A 145 16.35 4.15 12.90
C GLU A 145 15.08 3.31 12.86
N LEU A 146 14.27 3.55 11.84
CA LEU A 146 12.98 2.88 11.68
C LEU A 146 13.04 1.88 10.53
N ASP A 147 12.37 0.74 10.72
CA ASP A 147 12.14 -0.22 9.66
C ASP A 147 11.28 0.37 8.52
N ILE A 148 11.36 -0.26 7.35
CA ILE A 148 10.47 0.07 6.24
C ILE A 148 9.01 -0.17 6.63
N TRP A 149 8.14 0.71 6.16
CA TRP A 149 6.71 0.63 6.48
C TRP A 149 5.86 0.53 5.22
N PRO A 150 4.99 -0.50 5.09
CA PRO A 150 4.16 -0.69 3.90
C PRO A 150 2.92 0.24 3.86
N ALA A 151 3.02 1.44 4.44
CA ALA A 151 2.03 2.52 4.33
C ALA A 151 2.43 3.49 3.22
N GLY A 152 1.43 4.16 2.64
CA GLY A 152 1.64 5.19 1.62
C GLY A 152 1.74 6.59 2.26
N GLU A 153 2.50 7.49 1.62
CA GLU A 153 2.74 8.86 2.05
C GLU A 153 2.84 9.78 0.82
N ASP A 154 2.13 10.90 0.80
CA ASP A 154 2.11 11.80 -0.35
C ASP A 154 3.42 12.62 -0.52
N PHE A 155 4.20 12.78 0.53
CA PHE A 155 5.57 13.32 0.45
C PHE A 155 6.45 12.52 -0.53
N ALA A 156 6.06 11.30 -0.84
CA ALA A 156 6.73 10.48 -1.85
C ALA A 156 6.86 11.17 -3.22
N TYR A 157 5.91 12.03 -3.60
CA TYR A 157 6.01 12.80 -4.85
C TYR A 157 7.22 13.74 -4.85
N PHE A 158 7.50 14.40 -3.72
CA PHE A 158 8.69 15.25 -3.60
C PHE A 158 9.98 14.43 -3.71
N SER A 159 10.02 13.24 -3.10
CA SER A 159 11.18 12.36 -3.14
C SER A 159 11.49 11.76 -4.51
N GLN A 160 10.57 11.84 -5.49
CA GLN A 160 10.81 11.46 -6.88
C GLN A 160 11.47 12.59 -7.69
N GLU A 161 11.28 13.84 -7.26
CA GLU A 161 11.72 15.03 -8.03
C GLU A 161 13.02 15.64 -7.49
N ILE A 162 13.24 15.58 -6.17
CA ILE A 162 14.40 16.18 -5.50
C ILE A 162 14.94 15.24 -4.42
N PRO A 163 16.23 15.36 -4.03
CA PRO A 163 16.74 14.71 -2.82
C PRO A 163 15.91 15.13 -1.61
N ALA A 164 15.31 14.16 -0.94
CA ALA A 164 14.37 14.40 0.16
C ALA A 164 14.64 13.46 1.34
N CYS A 165 14.34 13.92 2.54
CA CYS A 165 14.38 13.15 3.77
C CYS A 165 13.05 13.28 4.51
N PHE A 166 12.34 12.19 4.65
CA PHE A 166 11.15 12.06 5.47
C PHE A 166 11.49 11.37 6.79
N TYR A 167 11.18 11.99 7.90
CA TYR A 167 11.35 11.41 9.23
C TYR A 167 10.02 11.45 10.00
N ARG A 168 9.92 10.69 11.06
CA ARG A 168 8.74 10.66 11.93
C ARG A 168 9.09 11.27 13.28
N LEU A 169 8.16 12.05 13.83
CA LEU A 169 8.25 12.61 15.17
C LEU A 169 7.44 11.73 16.13
N GLY A 170 8.07 11.27 17.21
CA GLY A 170 7.38 10.56 18.29
C GLY A 170 6.44 11.49 19.05
N THR A 171 5.18 11.09 19.18
CA THR A 171 4.15 11.88 19.85
C THR A 171 3.46 11.15 21.00
N ARG A 172 3.86 9.88 21.24
CA ARG A 172 3.29 9.02 22.29
C ARG A 172 3.79 9.46 23.68
N ASN A 173 2.90 9.39 24.67
CA ASN A 173 3.23 9.60 26.08
C ASN A 173 2.44 8.60 26.95
N GLU A 174 3.12 7.59 27.49
CA GLU A 174 2.50 6.53 28.29
C GLU A 174 2.01 7.04 29.64
N ASP A 175 2.76 7.92 30.30
CA ASP A 175 2.40 8.49 31.59
C ASP A 175 1.11 9.29 31.56
N ARG A 176 0.81 9.90 30.40
CA ARG A 176 -0.44 10.64 30.13
C ARG A 176 -1.53 9.77 29.51
N GLY A 177 -1.28 8.51 29.21
CA GLY A 177 -2.19 7.61 28.53
C GLY A 177 -2.37 7.91 27.03
N LEU A 178 -1.49 8.70 26.41
CA LEU A 178 -1.51 9.04 24.98
C LEU A 178 -0.85 7.94 24.18
N THR A 179 -1.54 6.81 24.00
CA THR A 179 -0.97 5.58 23.41
C THR A 179 -1.72 5.08 22.18
N SER A 180 -2.82 5.75 21.79
CA SER A 180 -3.64 5.35 20.65
C SER A 180 -2.88 5.53 19.34
N MET A 181 -3.08 4.57 18.43
CA MET A 181 -2.52 4.65 17.08
C MET A 181 -3.24 5.69 16.21
N VAL A 182 -2.55 6.21 15.21
CA VAL A 182 -3.15 7.02 14.14
C VAL A 182 -4.36 6.31 13.52
N HIS A 183 -5.32 7.05 12.99
CA HIS A 183 -6.58 6.55 12.41
C HIS A 183 -7.52 5.87 13.42
N THR A 184 -7.38 6.14 14.72
CA THR A 184 -8.34 5.71 15.75
C THR A 184 -9.11 6.90 16.31
N PRO A 185 -10.35 6.70 16.81
CA PRO A 185 -11.14 7.79 17.38
C PRO A 185 -10.54 8.43 18.63
N THR A 186 -9.60 7.75 19.28
CA THR A 186 -8.94 8.16 20.53
C THR A 186 -7.50 8.62 20.30
N PHE A 187 -7.10 8.81 19.01
CA PHE A 187 -5.76 9.33 18.71
C PHE A 187 -5.59 10.75 19.25
N ASP A 188 -4.51 10.93 19.99
CA ASP A 188 -4.08 12.23 20.51
C ASP A 188 -2.55 12.23 20.64
N ILE A 189 -1.97 13.41 20.82
CA ILE A 189 -0.52 13.62 20.87
C ILE A 189 -0.10 14.29 22.18
N ASP A 190 1.16 14.08 22.61
CA ASP A 190 1.78 14.95 23.60
C ASP A 190 2.14 16.28 22.93
N GLU A 191 1.57 17.38 23.41
CA GLU A 191 1.77 18.73 22.85
C GLU A 191 3.24 19.18 22.92
N LYS A 192 4.08 18.60 23.79
CA LYS A 192 5.53 18.84 23.80
C LYS A 192 6.19 18.46 22.48
N ALA A 193 5.62 17.51 21.75
CA ALA A 193 6.11 17.15 20.43
C ALA A 193 6.02 18.32 19.42
N LEU A 194 5.09 19.27 19.60
CA LEU A 194 4.98 20.45 18.74
C LEU A 194 6.19 21.36 18.86
N GLU A 195 6.65 21.62 20.09
CA GLU A 195 7.84 22.42 20.36
C GLU A 195 9.11 21.73 19.82
N VAL A 196 9.24 20.44 20.12
CA VAL A 196 10.39 19.63 19.66
C VAL A 196 10.42 19.57 18.11
N GLY A 197 9.29 19.32 17.49
CA GLY A 197 9.18 19.21 16.03
C GLY A 197 9.48 20.52 15.31
N ALA A 198 8.94 21.62 15.78
CA ALA A 198 9.21 22.95 15.22
C ALA A 198 10.68 23.34 15.36
N GLY A 199 11.28 23.10 16.54
CA GLY A 199 12.68 23.38 16.81
C GLY A 199 13.61 22.52 15.97
N LEU A 200 13.33 21.21 15.88
CA LEU A 200 14.12 20.29 15.06
C LEU A 200 14.06 20.67 13.57
N MET A 201 12.89 20.94 13.04
CA MET A 201 12.74 21.32 11.62
C MET A 201 13.52 22.60 11.30
N ALA A 202 13.45 23.61 12.16
CA ALA A 202 14.21 24.84 11.99
C ALA A 202 15.72 24.59 12.05
N TYR A 203 16.16 23.74 12.99
CA TYR A 203 17.58 23.38 13.14
C TYR A 203 18.12 22.64 11.91
N LEU A 204 17.38 21.63 11.41
CA LEU A 204 17.75 20.89 10.20
C LEU A 204 17.86 21.83 8.98
N ALA A 205 16.90 22.74 8.82
CA ALA A 205 16.91 23.70 7.71
C ALA A 205 18.14 24.65 7.77
N LEU A 206 18.49 25.13 8.97
CA LEU A 206 19.69 25.98 9.15
C LEU A 206 20.97 25.21 8.83
N LYS A 207 21.09 23.96 9.28
CA LYS A 207 22.26 23.12 9.00
C LYS A 207 22.48 22.86 7.51
N GLU A 208 21.40 22.68 6.72
CA GLU A 208 21.50 22.50 5.27
C GLU A 208 21.79 23.82 4.52
N LEU A 209 21.42 24.98 5.07
CA LEU A 209 21.70 26.28 4.45
C LEU A 209 23.12 26.80 4.75
N ASP A 210 23.77 26.30 5.79
CA ASP A 210 25.12 26.71 6.21
C ASP A 210 26.24 25.93 5.46
N GLU A 211 25.89 24.93 4.63
CA GLU A 211 26.79 24.18 3.74
C GLU A 211 26.76 24.72 2.30
#